data_c7492274221fe5031042ff6c95e07b01
#
_entry.id   c7492274221fe5031042ff6c95e07b01
#
_cell.length_a   1.000
_cell.length_b   1.000
_cell.length_c   1.000
_cell.angle_alpha   90.00
_cell.angle_beta   90.00
_cell.angle_gamma   90.00
#
_symmetry.space_group_name_H-M   'P 1'
#
loop_
_entity.id
_entity.type
_entity.pdbx_description
1 polymer ?
#
loop_
_entity_poly.entity_id
_entity_poly.type
_entity_poly.pdbx_seq_one_letter_code
_entity_poly.pdbx_strand_id
1 'polypeptide(L)'
;MARKAAKTDKDAPDTITIKKYANRRLYNTATSSYVTLDDLATMVQGGIEFTVHDAKTNEDITRAVLTQIIVEQEAKGNNLLPTGFLRQLISFYGDNLQGVVPQYLDMKVYVVSTLNGVLQQLCC
;
A
#
# COMPACT_ATOMS: atom_id res chain seq x y z
N MET A 1 -22.89 -17.15 3.35
CA MET A 1 -22.39 -16.94 3.33
C MET A 1 -21.43 -16.70 4.06
N ALA A 2 -21.30 -17.04 4.64
CA ALA A 2 -20.31 -16.90 5.37
C ALA A 2 -19.10 -17.03 4.79
N ARG A 3 -19.15 -17.51 3.92
CA ARG A 3 -18.17 -17.74 3.27
C ARG A 3 -17.21 -16.90 3.20
N LYS A 4 -17.41 -15.89 3.13
CA LYS A 4 -16.52 -15.09 2.88
C LYS A 4 -15.64 -14.88 3.93
N ALA A 5 -15.98 -14.83 4.97
CA ALA A 5 -15.13 -14.59 6.06
C ALA A 5 -14.03 -15.59 6.14
N ALA A 6 -14.35 -16.77 5.85
CA ALA A 6 -13.38 -17.78 5.94
C ALA A 6 -12.33 -17.64 4.90
N LYS A 7 -12.59 -16.93 3.84
CA LYS A 7 -11.66 -16.86 2.87
C LYS A 7 -10.54 -16.06 3.27
N THR A 8 -9.46 -16.32 2.82
CA THR A 8 -8.32 -15.56 3.13
C THR A 8 -8.50 -14.28 2.46
N ASP A 9 -7.76 -13.35 2.85
CA ASP A 9 -7.86 -12.10 2.27
C ASP A 9 -7.70 -12.05 0.83
N LYS A 10 -6.79 -12.74 0.28
CA LYS A 10 -6.59 -12.69 -1.12
C LYS A 10 -7.73 -13.13 -1.92
N ASP A 11 -8.43 -14.08 -1.46
CA ASP A 11 -9.53 -14.61 -2.22
C ASP A 11 -10.86 -14.08 -1.77
N ALA A 12 -10.87 -13.08 -0.94
CA ALA A 12 -12.13 -12.54 -0.47
C ALA A 12 -12.96 -12.05 -1.64
N PRO A 13 -14.25 -12.34 -1.65
CA PRO A 13 -15.09 -11.87 -2.76
C PRO A 13 -15.12 -10.36 -2.86
N ASP A 14 -14.83 -9.66 -1.77
CA ASP A 14 -14.84 -8.22 -1.78
C ASP A 14 -13.59 -7.62 -2.32
N THR A 15 -12.59 -8.43 -2.54
CA THR A 15 -11.32 -7.89 -3.01
C THR A 15 -11.39 -7.66 -4.51
N ILE A 16 -11.09 -6.43 -4.89
CA ILE A 16 -11.13 -6.05 -6.29
C ILE A 16 -9.79 -6.33 -6.93
N THR A 17 -9.81 -6.81 -8.15
CA THR A 17 -8.57 -7.06 -8.88
C THR A 17 -8.33 -5.94 -9.87
N ILE A 18 -7.16 -5.33 -9.77
CA ILE A 18 -6.74 -4.29 -10.68
C ILE A 18 -5.65 -4.89 -11.56
N LYS A 19 -5.70 -4.62 -12.84
CA LYS A 19 -4.69 -5.11 -13.76
C LYS A 19 -3.85 -3.95 -14.26
N LYS A 20 -2.54 -4.15 -14.26
CA LYS A 20 -1.66 -3.10 -14.74
C LYS A 20 -1.16 -3.46 -16.11
N TYR A 21 -1.41 -2.58 -17.06
CA TYR A 21 -0.96 -2.77 -18.43
C TYR A 21 0.25 -1.90 -18.72
N ALA A 22 0.81 -2.06 -19.86
CA ALA A 22 1.94 -1.25 -20.26
C ALA A 22 1.56 0.22 -20.20
N ASN A 23 2.54 1.08 -20.08
CA ASN A 23 2.31 2.52 -19.98
C ASN A 23 1.57 2.90 -18.73
N ARG A 24 1.73 2.09 -17.69
CA ARG A 24 1.14 2.42 -16.39
C ARG A 24 -0.36 2.54 -16.40
N ARG A 25 -1.01 1.85 -17.28
CA ARG A 25 -2.46 1.88 -17.31
C ARG A 25 -3.00 0.86 -16.34
N LEU A 26 -3.89 1.31 -15.47
CA LEU A 26 -4.49 0.47 -14.46
C LEU A 26 -5.96 0.26 -14.79
N TYR A 27 -6.39 -0.97 -14.75
CA TYR A 27 -7.74 -1.32 -15.12
C TYR A 27 -8.45 -2.00 -13.96
N ASN A 28 -9.59 -1.44 -13.57
CA ASN A 28 -10.37 -2.00 -12.49
C ASN A 28 -11.33 -3.02 -13.07
N THR A 29 -11.12 -4.29 -12.77
CA THR A 29 -11.93 -5.33 -13.37
C THR A 29 -13.34 -5.37 -12.78
N ALA A 30 -13.53 -4.81 -11.61
CA ALA A 30 -14.86 -4.81 -11.01
C ALA A 30 -15.77 -3.79 -11.67
N THR A 31 -15.22 -2.65 -12.05
CA THR A 31 -16.00 -1.61 -12.68
C THR A 31 -15.78 -1.54 -14.17
N SER A 32 -14.89 -2.35 -14.68
CA SER A 32 -14.56 -2.39 -16.10
C SER A 32 -14.14 -1.02 -16.61
N SER A 33 -13.33 -0.33 -15.86
CA SER A 33 -12.87 0.97 -16.27
C SER A 33 -11.44 1.19 -15.85
N TYR A 34 -10.78 2.11 -16.54
CA TYR A 34 -9.41 2.45 -16.18
C TYR A 34 -9.42 3.37 -14.97
N VAL A 35 -8.41 3.26 -14.15
CA VAL A 35 -8.30 4.07 -12.94
C VAL A 35 -6.90 4.64 -12.85
N THR A 36 -6.77 5.67 -12.05
CA THR A 36 -5.46 6.29 -11.84
C THR A 36 -4.95 5.92 -10.46
N LEU A 37 -3.71 6.28 -10.18
CA LEU A 37 -3.19 6.06 -8.84
C LEU A 37 -3.99 6.83 -7.80
N ASP A 38 -4.50 8.01 -8.16
CA ASP A 38 -5.34 8.76 -7.26
C ASP A 38 -6.61 8.01 -6.94
N ASP A 39 -7.19 7.38 -7.94
CA ASP A 39 -8.39 6.60 -7.72
C ASP A 39 -8.12 5.46 -6.76
N LEU A 40 -6.96 4.82 -6.91
CA LEU A 40 -6.61 3.75 -6.00
C LEU A 40 -6.38 4.28 -4.58
N ALA A 41 -5.79 5.46 -4.48
CA ALA A 41 -5.59 6.06 -3.16
C ALA A 41 -6.93 6.29 -2.48
N THR A 42 -7.90 6.75 -3.24
CA THR A 42 -9.24 6.99 -2.71
C THR A 42 -9.86 5.67 -2.24
N MET A 43 -9.62 4.61 -2.98
CA MET A 43 -10.16 3.30 -2.59
C MET A 43 -9.55 2.85 -1.26
N VAL A 44 -8.25 3.03 -1.11
CA VAL A 44 -7.61 2.65 0.13
C VAL A 44 -8.16 3.46 1.29
N GLN A 45 -8.33 4.75 1.08
CA GLN A 45 -8.86 5.63 2.11
C GLN A 45 -10.27 5.25 2.50
N GLY A 46 -11.01 4.72 1.56
CA GLY A 46 -12.37 4.27 1.82
C GLY A 46 -12.48 2.87 2.36
N GLY A 47 -11.36 2.23 2.61
CA GLY A 47 -11.38 0.88 3.16
C GLY A 47 -11.65 -0.21 2.14
N ILE A 48 -11.53 0.09 0.87
CA ILE A 48 -11.78 -0.90 -0.16
C ILE A 48 -10.51 -1.69 -0.42
N GLU A 49 -10.64 -3.00 -0.38
CA GLU A 49 -9.49 -3.88 -0.60
C GLU A 49 -9.32 -4.18 -2.07
N PHE A 50 -8.09 -4.17 -2.52
CA PHE A 50 -7.81 -4.55 -3.89
C PHE A 50 -6.42 -5.15 -3.99
N THR A 51 -6.20 -5.88 -5.06
CA THR A 51 -4.87 -6.35 -5.39
C THR A 51 -4.58 -5.89 -6.80
N VAL A 52 -3.29 -5.75 -7.11
CA VAL A 52 -2.89 -5.32 -8.43
C VAL A 52 -1.99 -6.40 -9.03
N HIS A 53 -2.32 -6.80 -10.24
CA HIS A 53 -1.55 -7.83 -10.93
C HIS A 53 -1.09 -7.30 -12.28
N ASP A 54 0.09 -7.70 -12.68
CA ASP A 54 0.60 -7.36 -13.99
C ASP A 54 -0.24 -8.10 -15.02
N ALA A 55 -0.77 -7.38 -15.99
CA ALA A 55 -1.67 -7.99 -16.96
C ALA A 55 -0.98 -9.04 -17.82
N LYS A 56 0.33 -8.88 -18.05
CA LYS A 56 1.04 -9.82 -18.85
C LYS A 56 1.48 -11.05 -18.11
N THR A 57 2.13 -10.88 -16.95
CA THR A 57 2.71 -11.99 -16.21
C THR A 57 1.80 -12.51 -15.12
N ASN A 58 0.77 -11.75 -14.80
CA ASN A 58 -0.15 -12.08 -13.71
C ASN A 58 0.55 -12.06 -12.35
N GLU A 59 1.68 -11.41 -12.27
CA GLU A 59 2.42 -11.32 -11.03
C GLU A 59 1.74 -10.30 -10.11
N ASP A 60 1.72 -10.60 -8.82
CA ASP A 60 1.11 -9.69 -7.85
C ASP A 60 2.07 -8.54 -7.59
N ILE A 61 1.69 -7.36 -7.97
CA ILE A 61 2.52 -6.18 -7.81
C ILE A 61 1.85 -5.16 -6.91
N THR A 62 0.95 -5.62 -6.06
CA THR A 62 0.20 -4.71 -5.19
C THR A 62 1.12 -3.85 -4.35
N ARG A 63 2.14 -4.45 -3.78
CA ARG A 63 3.04 -3.71 -2.92
C ARG A 63 3.75 -2.57 -3.66
N ALA A 64 4.24 -2.85 -4.85
CA ALA A 64 4.92 -1.84 -5.63
C ALA A 64 3.97 -0.70 -5.98
N VAL A 65 2.73 -1.02 -6.28
CA VAL A 65 1.77 0.00 -6.63
C VAL A 65 1.40 0.83 -5.42
N LEU A 66 1.23 0.21 -4.27
CA LEU A 66 0.92 0.97 -3.07
C LEU A 66 2.05 1.92 -2.72
N THR A 67 3.27 1.47 -2.89
CA THR A 67 4.42 2.33 -2.64
C THR A 67 4.41 3.51 -3.59
N GLN A 68 4.06 3.25 -4.84
CA GLN A 68 4.01 4.31 -5.81
C GLN A 68 2.92 5.32 -5.50
N ILE A 69 1.81 4.86 -4.96
CA ILE A 69 0.76 5.78 -4.54
C ILE A 69 1.28 6.72 -3.47
N ILE A 70 2.04 6.20 -2.53
CA ILE A 70 2.60 7.04 -1.48
C ILE A 70 3.53 8.09 -2.07
N VAL A 71 4.39 7.67 -3.00
CA VAL A 71 5.31 8.60 -3.63
C VAL A 71 4.54 9.70 -4.35
N GLU A 72 3.47 9.33 -5.04
CA GLU A 72 2.68 10.32 -5.76
C GLU A 72 2.01 11.29 -4.82
N GLN A 73 1.46 10.79 -3.74
CA GLN A 73 0.76 11.66 -2.79
C GLN A 73 1.73 12.62 -2.13
N GLU A 74 2.93 12.15 -1.81
CA GLU A 74 3.93 13.01 -1.21
C GLU A 74 4.40 14.05 -2.22
N ALA A 75 4.54 13.68 -3.46
CA ALA A 75 4.99 14.60 -4.49
C ALA A 75 3.97 15.69 -4.76
N LYS A 76 2.71 15.41 -4.52
CA LYS A 76 1.68 16.39 -4.73
C LYS A 76 1.56 17.40 -3.61
N GLY A 77 2.31 17.22 -2.57
CA GLY A 77 2.25 18.15 -1.46
C GLY A 77 1.39 17.69 -0.31
N ASN A 78 0.82 16.48 -0.40
CA ASN A 78 0.06 15.94 0.71
C ASN A 78 1.03 15.33 1.70
N ASN A 79 1.97 16.12 2.14
CA ASN A 79 3.10 15.62 2.92
C ASN A 79 2.70 15.08 4.29
N LEU A 80 2.68 13.77 4.40
CA LEU A 80 2.40 13.12 5.65
C LEU A 80 3.70 12.64 6.26
N LEU A 81 4.71 12.43 5.45
CA LEU A 81 5.96 11.84 5.90
C LEU A 81 7.05 12.89 6.04
N PRO A 82 7.43 13.24 7.26
CA PRO A 82 8.47 14.24 7.45
C PRO A 82 9.82 13.74 6.95
N THR A 83 10.67 14.68 6.60
CA THR A 83 11.98 14.34 6.08
C THR A 83 12.76 13.45 7.03
N GLY A 84 12.69 13.75 8.33
CA GLY A 84 13.41 12.93 9.29
C GLY A 84 12.93 11.50 9.31
N PHE A 85 11.61 11.32 9.20
CA PHE A 85 11.04 9.99 9.18
C PHE A 85 11.48 9.24 7.93
N LEU A 86 11.50 9.95 6.80
CA LEU A 86 11.93 9.32 5.56
C LEU A 86 13.38 8.86 5.65
N ARG A 87 14.22 9.68 6.27
CA ARG A 87 15.61 9.29 6.43
C ARG A 87 15.75 8.05 7.28
N GLN A 88 14.94 7.96 8.33
CA GLN A 88 14.98 6.80 9.18
C GLN A 88 14.53 5.56 8.44
N LEU A 89 13.50 5.68 7.65
CA LEU A 89 13.05 4.55 6.85
C LEU A 89 14.14 4.06 5.94
N ILE A 90 14.81 4.99 5.28
CA ILE A 90 15.87 4.62 4.36
C ILE A 90 17.00 3.93 5.08
N SER A 91 17.31 4.40 6.28
CA SER A 91 18.42 3.80 7.00
C SER A 91 18.14 2.37 7.41
N PHE A 92 16.87 2.02 7.59
CA PHE A 92 16.53 0.64 7.91
C PHE A 92 16.97 -0.31 6.80
N TYR A 93 16.89 0.16 5.56
CA TYR A 93 17.24 -0.71 4.44
C TYR A 93 18.74 -0.93 4.33
N GLY A 94 19.52 -0.01 4.87
CA GLY A 94 20.96 -0.18 4.82
C GLY A 94 21.56 -0.80 6.05
N ASP A 95 20.73 -1.05 7.06
CA ASP A 95 21.23 -1.62 8.30
C ASP A 95 21.08 -3.11 8.33
N ASN A 96 21.68 -3.73 9.33
CA ASN A 96 21.51 -5.16 9.52
C ASN A 96 20.12 -5.47 10.05
N LEU A 97 19.31 -4.45 10.18
CA LEU A 97 17.95 -4.65 10.66
C LEU A 97 17.06 -5.19 9.58
N GLN A 98 17.58 -5.39 8.39
CA GLN A 98 16.74 -5.89 7.33
C GLN A 98 16.01 -7.17 7.69
N GLY A 99 16.65 -8.01 8.47
CA GLY A 99 16.01 -9.23 8.87
C GLY A 99 14.90 -8.99 9.89
N VAL A 100 14.98 -7.87 10.59
CA VAL A 100 14.00 -7.57 11.62
C VAL A 100 12.83 -6.78 11.07
N VAL A 101 13.10 -5.91 10.10
CA VAL A 101 12.05 -5.07 9.54
C VAL A 101 10.83 -5.86 9.07
N PRO A 102 10.98 -6.98 8.37
CA PRO A 102 9.81 -7.73 7.97
C PRO A 102 8.95 -8.17 9.14
N GLN A 103 9.56 -8.43 10.27
CA GLN A 103 8.80 -8.80 11.43
C GLN A 103 8.00 -7.62 11.94
N TYR A 104 8.56 -6.43 11.85
CA TYR A 104 7.83 -5.25 12.25
C TYR A 104 6.61 -5.11 11.38
N LEU A 105 6.78 -5.32 10.09
CA LEU A 105 5.67 -5.17 9.17
C LEU A 105 4.60 -6.19 9.43
N ASP A 106 4.99 -7.38 9.87
CA ASP A 106 4.01 -8.39 10.18
C ASP A 106 3.26 -8.02 11.45
N MET A 107 3.92 -7.31 12.34
CA MET A 107 3.28 -6.90 13.57
C MET A 107 2.72 -5.52 13.35
N LYS A 108 1.57 -5.44 12.77
CA LYS A 108 0.98 -4.18 12.44
C LYS A 108 0.82 -3.24 13.60
N VAL A 109 0.52 -3.78 14.74
CA VAL A 109 0.34 -2.96 15.92
C VAL A 109 1.64 -2.22 16.22
N TYR A 110 2.75 -2.90 16.09
CA TYR A 110 4.02 -2.29 16.37
C TYR A 110 4.31 -1.15 15.40
N VAL A 111 4.03 -1.38 14.13
CA VAL A 111 4.28 -0.36 13.12
C VAL A 111 3.40 0.86 13.38
N VAL A 112 2.15 0.62 13.68
CA VAL A 112 1.23 1.73 13.92
C VAL A 112 1.66 2.52 15.15
N SER A 113 2.08 1.83 16.19
CA SER A 113 2.51 2.52 17.40
C SER A 113 3.74 3.37 17.12
N THR A 114 4.66 2.85 16.34
CA THR A 114 5.86 3.59 16.01
C THR A 114 5.51 4.82 15.21
N LEU A 115 4.63 4.68 14.25
CA LEU A 115 4.24 5.81 13.44
C LEU A 115 3.55 6.87 14.27
N ASN A 116 2.65 6.45 15.14
CA ASN A 116 1.95 7.39 16.00
C ASN A 116 2.92 8.12 16.92
N GLY A 117 3.90 7.42 17.42
CA GLY A 117 4.87 8.06 18.28
C GLY A 117 5.66 9.11 17.54
N VAL A 118 6.08 8.81 16.34
CA VAL A 118 6.83 9.76 15.55
C VAL A 118 5.97 10.97 15.22
N LEU A 119 4.74 10.73 14.82
CA LEU A 119 3.86 11.81 14.45
C LEU A 119 3.56 12.71 15.64
N GLN A 120 3.39 12.11 16.80
CA GLN A 120 3.11 12.89 17.98
C GLN A 120 4.29 13.78 18.32
N GLN A 121 5.48 13.25 18.21
CA GLN A 121 6.66 14.03 18.49
C GLN A 121 6.79 15.21 17.55
N LEU A 122 6.41 14.99 16.32
CA LEU A 122 6.52 16.05 15.34
C LEU A 122 5.40 17.07 15.46
N CYS A 123 4.26 16.65 15.90
CA CYS A 123 3.14 17.54 16.03
C CYS A 123 3.22 18.41 17.27
N CYS A 124 3.90 17.95 18.26
CA CYS A 124 4.04 18.71 19.47
C CYS A 124 5.33 19.48 19.46
#